data_f526821a05012526d857502bba3c8cae
#
_entry.id   f526821a05012526d857502bba3c8cae
#
_cell.length_a   1.000
_cell.length_b   1.000
_cell.length_c   1.000
_cell.angle_alpha   90.00
_cell.angle_beta   90.00
_cell.angle_gamma   90.00
#
_symmetry.space_group_name_H-M   'P 1'
#
loop_
_entity.id
_entity.type
_entity.pdbx_description
1 polymer ?
#
loop_
_entity_poly.entity_id
_entity_poly.type
_entity_poly.pdbx_seq_one_letter_code
_entity_poly.pdbx_strand_id
1 'polypeptide(L)'
;MLNVDLFRRLCEVPGVPGREHRVRELITKETKGLFDSSEVDAMGSLICTRKATRKAKRKPVRVMLAAHMDEIGFFVRHVDENGMIWLNPAGGFDTRNLFAARVKVCTPHGDFHGVMNPGGKPIHISSEAERTKVPGVEEFFVDLGRDAKEVQKLVEIGRASCRERVFSSV
;
A
#
# COMPACT_ATOMS: atom_id res chain seq x y z
N MET A 1 17.79 -19.59 -8.01
CA MET A 1 16.73 -19.96 -7.05
C MET A 1 16.03 -18.66 -6.64
N LEU A 2 14.70 -18.62 -6.59
CA LEU A 2 13.93 -17.44 -6.15
C LEU A 2 14.18 -17.22 -4.66
N ASN A 3 14.50 -15.96 -4.27
CA ASN A 3 14.62 -15.59 -2.87
C ASN A 3 13.20 -15.31 -2.31
N VAL A 4 12.57 -16.34 -1.77
CA VAL A 4 11.18 -16.27 -1.26
C VAL A 4 11.06 -15.30 -0.09
N ASP A 5 12.09 -15.20 0.76
CA ASP A 5 12.09 -14.27 1.89
C ASP A 5 12.10 -12.80 1.42
N LEU A 6 12.96 -12.48 0.46
CA LEU A 6 12.98 -11.14 -0.13
C LEU A 6 11.66 -10.82 -0.81
N PHE A 7 11.10 -11.77 -1.57
CA PHE A 7 9.81 -11.61 -2.22
C PHE A 7 8.71 -11.32 -1.19
N ARG A 8 8.64 -12.09 -0.11
CA ARG A 8 7.68 -11.86 0.98
C ARG A 8 7.84 -10.46 1.59
N ARG A 9 9.07 -10.06 1.93
CA ARG A 9 9.34 -8.73 2.52
C ARG A 9 8.94 -7.58 1.57
N LEU A 10 9.17 -7.72 0.27
CA LEU A 10 8.73 -6.75 -0.73
C LEU A 10 7.20 -6.67 -0.81
N CYS A 11 6.49 -7.79 -0.67
CA CYS A 11 5.04 -7.84 -0.63
C CYS A 11 4.44 -7.36 0.70
N GLU A 12 5.19 -7.36 1.80
CA GLU A 12 4.69 -6.98 3.13
C GLU A 12 4.99 -5.51 3.50
N VAL A 13 5.96 -4.87 2.85
CA VAL A 13 6.30 -3.47 3.11
C VAL A 13 5.28 -2.54 2.46
N PRO A 14 4.70 -1.59 3.20
CA PRO A 14 3.71 -0.66 2.65
C PRO A 14 4.32 0.30 1.64
N GLY A 15 3.61 0.52 0.53
CA GLY A 15 4.08 1.41 -0.54
C GLY A 15 2.98 1.81 -1.51
N VAL A 16 1.95 2.53 -1.04
CA VAL A 16 0.94 3.07 -1.95
C VAL A 16 1.53 4.21 -2.80
N PRO A 17 0.96 4.55 -3.97
CA PRO A 17 1.45 5.61 -4.86
C PRO A 17 1.74 6.91 -4.11
N GLY A 18 2.94 7.48 -4.28
CA GLY A 18 3.40 8.68 -3.58
C GLY A 18 3.84 8.45 -2.12
N ARG A 19 3.83 7.21 -1.64
CA ARG A 19 4.29 6.80 -0.29
C ARG A 19 5.23 5.60 -0.32
N GLU A 20 6.00 5.45 -1.38
CA GLU A 20 6.89 4.31 -1.63
C GLU A 20 8.21 4.34 -0.86
N HIS A 21 8.42 5.33 0.02
CA HIS A 21 9.70 5.52 0.72
C HIS A 21 10.16 4.27 1.48
N ARG A 22 9.24 3.52 2.12
CA ARG A 22 9.60 2.27 2.83
C ARG A 22 10.04 1.15 1.88
N VAL A 23 9.37 1.02 0.73
CA VAL A 23 9.76 0.05 -0.31
C VAL A 23 11.12 0.42 -0.88
N ARG A 24 11.33 1.71 -1.17
CA ARG A 24 12.60 2.24 -1.67
C ARG A 24 13.75 2.00 -0.69
N GLU A 25 13.53 2.21 0.61
CA GLU A 25 14.50 1.91 1.65
C GLU A 25 14.87 0.43 1.68
N LEU A 26 13.89 -0.46 1.60
CA LEU A 26 14.11 -1.91 1.53
C LEU A 26 14.95 -2.26 0.28
N ILE A 27 14.56 -1.77 -0.90
CA ILE A 27 15.29 -2.03 -2.15
C ILE A 27 16.72 -1.47 -2.05
N THR A 28 16.90 -0.26 -1.54
CA THR A 28 18.22 0.35 -1.37
C THR A 28 19.11 -0.50 -0.48
N LYS A 29 18.56 -1.05 0.61
CA LYS A 29 19.29 -1.95 1.52
C LYS A 29 19.68 -3.26 0.82
N GLU A 30 18.76 -3.89 0.11
CA GLU A 30 18.98 -5.18 -0.56
C GLU A 30 19.93 -5.06 -1.76
N THR A 31 19.98 -3.89 -2.39
CA THR A 31 20.84 -3.65 -3.56
C THR A 31 22.19 -3.03 -3.20
N LYS A 32 22.49 -2.86 -1.92
CA LYS A 32 23.75 -2.27 -1.44
C LYS A 32 24.97 -3.04 -1.99
N GLY A 33 25.87 -2.32 -2.68
CA GLY A 33 27.08 -2.90 -3.26
C GLY A 33 26.88 -3.61 -4.60
N LEU A 34 25.66 -3.67 -5.15
CA LEU A 34 25.39 -4.25 -6.45
C LEU A 34 25.55 -3.27 -7.61
N PHE A 35 25.51 -1.97 -7.34
CA PHE A 35 25.56 -0.90 -8.33
C PHE A 35 26.71 0.07 -8.05
N ASP A 36 27.20 0.74 -9.10
CA ASP A 36 28.26 1.75 -8.99
C ASP A 36 27.72 3.09 -8.48
N SER A 37 26.45 3.39 -8.74
CA SER A 37 25.75 4.55 -8.19
C SER A 37 24.27 4.27 -8.01
N SER A 38 23.69 4.96 -7.03
CA SER A 38 22.24 4.95 -6.76
C SER A 38 21.81 6.37 -6.41
N GLU A 39 20.72 6.83 -6.99
CA GLU A 39 20.13 8.14 -6.72
C GLU A 39 18.61 8.06 -6.71
N VAL A 40 17.97 9.02 -6.06
CA VAL A 40 16.52 9.16 -6.04
C VAL A 40 16.18 10.45 -6.77
N ASP A 41 15.32 10.35 -7.78
CA ASP A 41 14.88 11.53 -8.54
C ASP A 41 13.77 12.31 -7.82
N ALA A 42 13.37 13.43 -8.42
CA ALA A 42 12.33 14.30 -7.86
C ALA A 42 10.94 13.63 -7.76
N MET A 43 10.69 12.58 -8.55
CA MET A 43 9.46 11.79 -8.51
C MET A 43 9.52 10.64 -7.49
N GLY A 44 10.68 10.42 -6.86
CA GLY A 44 10.88 9.36 -5.91
C GLY A 44 11.35 8.03 -6.53
N SER A 45 11.67 7.99 -7.83
CA SER A 45 12.19 6.79 -8.48
C SER A 45 13.61 6.51 -8.00
N LEU A 46 13.91 5.25 -7.68
CA LEU A 46 15.27 4.80 -7.37
C LEU A 46 15.98 4.42 -8.68
N ILE A 47 17.00 5.18 -9.04
CA ILE A 47 17.80 4.95 -10.25
C ILE A 47 19.15 4.35 -9.84
N CYS A 48 19.38 3.12 -10.24
CA CYS A 48 20.61 2.38 -9.97
C CYS A 48 21.40 2.17 -11.27
N THR A 49 22.67 2.54 -11.27
CA THR A 49 23.53 2.39 -12.45
C THR A 49 24.67 1.41 -12.18
N ARG A 50 24.86 0.45 -13.08
CA ARG A 50 25.99 -0.44 -13.10
C ARG A 50 26.77 -0.29 -14.41
N LYS A 51 28.06 -0.01 -14.31
CA LYS A 51 28.95 0.14 -15.44
C LYS A 51 29.37 -1.22 -16.00
N ALA A 52 29.71 -1.26 -17.26
CA ALA A 52 30.25 -2.47 -17.89
C ALA A 52 31.59 -2.85 -17.22
N THR A 53 31.72 -4.11 -16.83
CA THR A 53 32.91 -4.64 -16.13
C THR A 53 34.07 -5.00 -17.08
N ARG A 54 33.76 -5.17 -18.36
CA ARG A 54 34.79 -5.52 -19.40
C ARG A 54 35.05 -4.34 -20.31
N LYS A 55 36.34 -4.09 -20.60
CA LYS A 55 36.74 -3.20 -21.70
C LYS A 55 36.33 -3.85 -23.02
N ALA A 56 35.28 -3.31 -23.63
CA ALA A 56 34.84 -3.78 -24.95
C ALA A 56 35.54 -2.99 -26.06
N LYS A 57 35.85 -3.66 -27.17
CA LYS A 57 36.38 -3.02 -28.41
C LYS A 57 35.35 -2.09 -29.06
N ARG A 58 34.05 -2.24 -28.70
CA ARG A 58 32.92 -1.42 -29.17
C ARG A 58 32.25 -0.74 -27.98
N LYS A 59 31.55 0.37 -28.24
CA LYS A 59 30.73 1.06 -27.24
C LYS A 59 29.73 0.07 -26.62
N PRO A 60 29.68 -0.06 -25.28
CA PRO A 60 28.76 -0.99 -24.63
C PRO A 60 27.30 -0.62 -24.89
N VAL A 61 26.47 -1.63 -25.07
CA VAL A 61 25.03 -1.46 -25.14
C VAL A 61 24.51 -1.02 -23.76
N ARG A 62 23.62 -0.02 -23.74
CA ARG A 62 22.92 0.38 -22.54
C ARG A 62 21.60 -0.39 -22.46
N VAL A 63 21.36 -1.02 -21.32
CA VAL A 63 20.12 -1.73 -21.02
C VAL A 63 19.47 -1.05 -19.83
N MET A 64 18.18 -0.72 -19.93
CA MET A 64 17.37 -0.21 -18.82
C MET A 64 16.38 -1.29 -18.41
N LEU A 65 16.37 -1.62 -17.13
CA LEU A 65 15.34 -2.43 -16.48
C LEU A 65 14.46 -1.47 -15.66
N ALA A 66 13.16 -1.52 -15.89
CA ALA A 66 12.21 -0.69 -15.19
C ALA A 66 11.14 -1.55 -14.50
N ALA A 67 10.85 -1.25 -13.25
CA ALA A 67 9.80 -1.88 -12.48
C ALA A 67 9.20 -0.84 -11.53
N HIS A 68 7.90 -0.91 -11.25
CA HIS A 68 7.26 -0.05 -10.27
C HIS A 68 7.47 -0.56 -8.83
N MET A 69 7.44 0.35 -7.87
CA MET A 69 7.60 0.04 -6.44
C MET A 69 6.28 0.14 -5.68
N ASP A 70 5.32 0.84 -6.23
CA ASP A 70 4.03 1.06 -5.58
C ASP A 70 3.13 -0.18 -5.66
N GLU A 71 2.19 -0.23 -4.76
CA GLU A 71 1.09 -1.18 -4.73
C GLU A 71 -0.24 -0.46 -4.60
N ILE A 72 -1.32 -1.10 -5.01
CA ILE A 72 -2.66 -0.57 -4.79
C ILE A 72 -2.95 -0.45 -3.29
N GLY A 73 -3.70 0.58 -2.92
CA GLY A 73 -4.07 0.83 -1.54
C GLY A 73 -5.07 1.97 -1.42
N PHE A 74 -5.09 2.62 -0.28
CA PHE A 74 -6.07 3.66 -0.01
C PHE A 74 -5.40 4.83 0.72
N PHE A 75 -5.93 6.02 0.49
CA PHE A 75 -5.65 7.19 1.31
C PHE A 75 -6.81 7.45 2.26
N VAL A 76 -6.49 7.91 3.46
CA VAL A 76 -7.52 8.34 4.41
C VAL A 76 -8.17 9.62 3.88
N ARG A 77 -9.49 9.55 3.67
CA ARG A 77 -10.34 10.68 3.26
C ARG A 77 -10.78 11.51 4.46
N HIS A 78 -11.33 10.86 5.47
CA HIS A 78 -11.69 11.45 6.76
C HIS A 78 -11.85 10.37 7.83
N VAL A 79 -11.90 10.80 9.09
CA VAL A 79 -12.27 9.98 10.23
C VAL A 79 -13.57 10.58 10.79
N ASP A 80 -14.61 9.75 10.90
CA ASP A 80 -15.90 10.22 11.40
C ASP A 80 -15.96 10.34 12.93
N GLU A 81 -17.12 10.76 13.45
CA GLU A 81 -17.36 10.94 14.88
C GLU A 81 -17.28 9.63 15.69
N ASN A 82 -17.45 8.48 15.03
CA ASN A 82 -17.37 7.16 15.64
C ASN A 82 -15.94 6.56 15.53
N GLY A 83 -15.00 7.27 14.89
CA GLY A 83 -13.64 6.79 14.67
C GLY A 83 -13.47 5.88 13.46
N MET A 84 -14.50 5.77 12.60
CA MET A 84 -14.39 5.00 11.36
C MET A 84 -13.57 5.78 10.33
N ILE A 85 -12.62 5.11 9.70
CA ILE A 85 -11.70 5.70 8.74
C ILE A 85 -12.26 5.47 7.34
N TRP A 86 -12.69 6.54 6.68
CA TRP A 86 -13.22 6.52 5.32
C TRP A 86 -12.10 6.75 4.30
N LEU A 87 -12.20 6.11 3.13
CA LEU A 87 -11.08 5.91 2.24
C LEU A 87 -11.31 6.47 0.85
N ASN A 88 -10.21 6.86 0.18
CA ASN A 88 -10.11 7.08 -1.25
C ASN A 88 -9.18 6.01 -1.86
N PRO A 89 -9.55 5.35 -2.95
CA PRO A 89 -8.71 4.35 -3.58
C PRO A 89 -7.49 4.96 -4.26
N ALA A 90 -6.37 4.26 -4.18
CA ALA A 90 -5.17 4.48 -4.98
C ALA A 90 -4.93 3.21 -5.79
N GLY A 91 -5.50 3.15 -6.98
CA GLY A 91 -5.53 1.98 -7.85
C GLY A 91 -6.94 1.39 -8.02
N GLY A 92 -7.04 0.31 -8.80
CA GLY A 92 -8.31 -0.37 -9.06
C GLY A 92 -8.56 -1.53 -8.11
N PHE A 93 -9.78 -1.61 -7.59
CA PHE A 93 -10.20 -2.68 -6.67
C PHE A 93 -11.47 -3.38 -7.16
N ASP A 94 -11.50 -4.70 -7.00
CA ASP A 94 -12.76 -5.44 -6.95
C ASP A 94 -13.28 -5.37 -5.51
N THR A 95 -14.30 -4.53 -5.30
CA THR A 95 -14.83 -4.25 -3.96
C THR A 95 -15.43 -5.48 -3.28
N ARG A 96 -15.74 -6.53 -4.03
CA ARG A 96 -16.19 -7.81 -3.47
C ARG A 96 -15.15 -8.48 -2.60
N ASN A 97 -13.87 -8.20 -2.84
CA ASN A 97 -12.75 -8.72 -2.05
C ASN A 97 -12.43 -7.89 -0.80
N LEU A 98 -13.12 -6.76 -0.61
CA LEU A 98 -12.85 -5.84 0.50
C LEU A 98 -13.70 -6.11 1.75
N PHE A 99 -14.68 -7.02 1.68
CA PHE A 99 -15.51 -7.38 2.83
C PHE A 99 -14.70 -8.11 3.90
N ALA A 100 -14.74 -7.62 5.12
CA ALA A 100 -13.99 -8.14 6.26
C ALA A 100 -12.48 -8.25 6.02
N ALA A 101 -11.96 -7.50 5.03
CA ALA A 101 -10.53 -7.51 4.72
C ALA A 101 -9.73 -6.89 5.87
N ARG A 102 -8.66 -7.58 6.26
CA ARG A 102 -7.68 -7.03 7.21
C ARG A 102 -6.77 -6.05 6.48
N VAL A 103 -6.68 -4.84 6.99
CA VAL A 103 -5.84 -3.80 6.42
C VAL A 103 -4.80 -3.32 7.42
N LYS A 104 -3.70 -2.78 6.91
CA LYS A 104 -2.69 -2.10 7.68
C LYS A 104 -2.83 -0.60 7.45
N VAL A 105 -3.19 0.14 8.48
CA VAL A 105 -3.24 1.61 8.47
C VAL A 105 -1.88 2.13 8.88
N CYS A 106 -1.18 2.77 7.96
CA CYS A 106 0.16 3.31 8.16
C CYS A 106 0.06 4.80 8.51
N THR A 107 0.52 5.18 9.69
CA THR A 107 0.45 6.55 10.20
C THR A 107 1.84 7.05 10.62
N PRO A 108 2.03 8.34 10.87
CA PRO A 108 3.26 8.86 11.47
C PRO A 108 3.56 8.29 12.87
N HIS A 109 2.53 7.80 13.57
CA HIS A 109 2.63 7.24 14.91
C HIS A 109 2.81 5.72 14.93
N GLY A 110 2.90 5.08 13.76
CA GLY A 110 3.09 3.64 13.61
C GLY A 110 2.03 2.99 12.71
N ASP A 111 2.14 1.69 12.57
CA ASP A 111 1.24 0.87 11.76
C ASP A 111 0.21 0.19 12.66
N PHE A 112 -1.06 0.28 12.30
CA PHE A 112 -2.17 -0.32 13.02
C PHE A 112 -2.92 -1.29 12.13
N HIS A 113 -3.42 -2.38 12.70
CA HIS A 113 -4.32 -3.28 11.99
C HIS A 113 -5.75 -2.89 12.21
N GLY A 114 -6.53 -2.91 11.13
CA GLY A 114 -7.96 -2.66 11.15
C GLY A 114 -8.70 -3.65 10.25
N VAL A 115 -10.01 -3.60 10.35
CA VAL A 115 -10.91 -4.39 9.51
C VAL A 115 -11.71 -3.45 8.61
N MET A 116 -11.75 -3.76 7.32
CA MET A 116 -12.50 -3.00 6.33
C MET A 116 -13.86 -3.63 6.10
N ASN A 117 -14.91 -2.83 6.17
CA ASN A 117 -16.27 -3.24 5.85
C ASN A 117 -17.01 -2.10 5.13
N PRO A 118 -18.02 -2.41 4.30
CA PRO A 118 -18.90 -1.39 3.77
C PRO A 118 -19.82 -0.87 4.86
N GLY A 119 -20.09 0.43 4.82
CA GLY A 119 -21.20 1.03 5.53
C GLY A 119 -22.53 0.57 4.92
N GLY A 120 -23.59 0.54 5.70
CA GLY A 120 -24.91 0.22 5.15
C GLY A 120 -25.86 -0.37 6.19
N LYS A 121 -27.04 -0.67 5.71
CA LYS A 121 -28.07 -1.30 6.54
C LYS A 121 -27.75 -2.78 6.76
N PRO A 122 -28.10 -3.34 7.91
CA PRO A 122 -28.08 -4.77 8.13
C PRO A 122 -28.94 -5.51 7.10
N ILE A 123 -28.48 -6.69 6.68
CA ILE A 123 -29.10 -7.46 5.59
C ILE A 123 -30.59 -7.76 5.81
N HIS A 124 -31.03 -7.95 7.07
CA HIS A 124 -32.41 -8.28 7.41
C HIS A 124 -33.40 -7.11 7.24
N ILE A 125 -32.92 -5.87 7.15
CA ILE A 125 -33.74 -4.68 6.86
C ILE A 125 -33.45 -4.09 5.49
N SER A 126 -32.56 -4.69 4.72
CA SER A 126 -32.22 -4.28 3.36
C SER A 126 -33.22 -4.83 2.34
N SER A 127 -33.59 -4.02 1.35
CA SER A 127 -34.36 -4.47 0.20
C SER A 127 -33.57 -5.48 -0.64
N GLU A 128 -34.25 -6.22 -1.51
CA GLU A 128 -33.60 -7.18 -2.42
C GLU A 128 -32.58 -6.49 -3.34
N ALA A 129 -32.90 -5.30 -3.85
CA ALA A 129 -31.99 -4.51 -4.68
C ALA A 129 -30.74 -4.06 -3.91
N GLU A 130 -30.87 -3.67 -2.63
CA GLU A 130 -29.72 -3.31 -1.78
C GLU A 130 -28.83 -4.53 -1.47
N ARG A 131 -29.41 -5.73 -1.32
CA ARG A 131 -28.65 -6.96 -1.07
C ARG A 131 -27.81 -7.42 -2.26
N THR A 132 -28.25 -7.12 -3.46
CA THR A 132 -27.57 -7.51 -4.70
C THR A 132 -26.59 -6.45 -5.20
N LYS A 133 -26.65 -5.22 -4.67
CA LYS A 133 -25.74 -4.13 -5.03
C LYS A 133 -24.34 -4.43 -4.54
N VAL A 134 -23.35 -4.31 -5.42
CA VAL A 134 -21.93 -4.30 -5.06
C VAL A 134 -21.59 -2.88 -4.61
N PRO A 135 -21.14 -2.66 -3.34
CA PRO A 135 -20.81 -1.33 -2.86
C PRO A 135 -19.63 -0.73 -3.61
N GLY A 136 -19.63 0.58 -3.84
CA GLY A 136 -18.45 1.32 -4.30
C GLY A 136 -17.37 1.41 -3.21
N VAL A 137 -16.13 1.70 -3.60
CA VAL A 137 -15.01 1.83 -2.62
C VAL A 137 -15.29 2.92 -1.60
N GLU A 138 -15.97 3.98 -2.00
CA GLU A 138 -16.34 5.13 -1.16
C GLU A 138 -17.34 4.78 -0.05
N GLU A 139 -17.99 3.63 -0.14
CA GLU A 139 -18.91 3.09 0.86
C GLU A 139 -18.18 2.27 1.94
N PHE A 140 -16.86 2.02 1.78
CA PHE A 140 -16.08 1.25 2.75
C PHE A 140 -15.40 2.16 3.77
N PHE A 141 -15.32 1.64 4.99
CA PHE A 141 -14.54 2.22 6.09
C PHE A 141 -13.63 1.17 6.73
N VAL A 142 -12.66 1.65 7.49
CA VAL A 142 -11.78 0.81 8.33
C VAL A 142 -12.08 1.10 9.80
N ASP A 143 -12.28 0.04 10.56
CA ASP A 143 -12.39 0.06 12.01
C ASP A 143 -11.07 -0.45 12.63
N LEU A 144 -10.46 0.35 13.52
CA LEU A 144 -9.27 -0.03 14.28
C LEU A 144 -9.60 -0.69 15.63
N GLY A 145 -10.87 -0.81 16.00
CA GLY A 145 -11.30 -1.30 17.32
C GLY A 145 -10.87 -0.38 18.46
N ARG A 146 -10.80 0.94 18.22
CA ARG A 146 -10.38 1.98 19.18
C ARG A 146 -11.44 3.06 19.30
N ASP A 147 -11.39 3.82 20.39
CA ASP A 147 -12.32 4.95 20.52
C ASP A 147 -12.00 6.08 19.52
N ALA A 148 -13.04 6.84 19.18
CA ALA A 148 -12.96 7.87 18.14
C ALA A 148 -11.87 8.93 18.40
N LYS A 149 -11.70 9.35 19.67
CA LYS A 149 -10.71 10.37 20.04
C LYS A 149 -9.29 9.85 19.85
N GLU A 150 -9.07 8.57 20.13
CA GLU A 150 -7.80 7.92 19.91
C GLU A 150 -7.50 7.82 18.41
N VAL A 151 -8.46 7.35 17.59
CA VAL A 151 -8.30 7.26 16.14
C VAL A 151 -8.01 8.62 15.51
N GLN A 152 -8.77 9.66 15.91
CA GLN A 152 -8.55 11.03 15.40
C GLN A 152 -7.17 11.60 15.72
N LYS A 153 -6.55 11.17 16.82
CA LYS A 153 -5.16 11.56 17.16
C LYS A 153 -4.10 10.77 16.39
N LEU A 154 -4.40 9.50 16.09
CA LEU A 154 -3.44 8.61 15.43
C LEU A 154 -3.43 8.78 13.91
N VAL A 155 -4.59 9.10 13.32
CA VAL A 155 -4.80 9.08 11.86
C VAL A 155 -4.89 10.49 11.31
N GLU A 156 -3.82 10.94 10.65
CA GLU A 156 -3.79 12.23 9.96
C GLU A 156 -4.34 12.11 8.54
N ILE A 157 -5.32 12.94 8.20
CA ILE A 157 -5.91 13.00 6.86
C ILE A 157 -4.84 13.36 5.83
N GLY A 158 -4.81 12.62 4.71
CA GLY A 158 -3.84 12.82 3.61
C GLY A 158 -2.41 12.37 3.92
N ARG A 159 -2.07 12.06 5.18
CA ARG A 159 -0.77 11.50 5.59
C ARG A 159 -0.83 10.02 5.89
N ALA A 160 -1.97 9.53 6.37
CA ALA A 160 -2.17 8.10 6.60
C ALA A 160 -2.60 7.41 5.31
N SER A 161 -2.11 6.21 5.12
CA SER A 161 -2.47 5.32 4.02
C SER A 161 -2.88 3.95 4.55
N CYS A 162 -3.76 3.27 3.85
CA CYS A 162 -4.21 1.94 4.19
C CYS A 162 -3.86 0.97 3.08
N ARG A 163 -3.44 -0.22 3.46
CA ARG A 163 -3.08 -1.30 2.57
C ARG A 163 -3.83 -2.57 2.96
N GLU A 164 -4.34 -3.29 1.96
CA GLU A 164 -4.84 -4.64 2.17
C GLU A 164 -3.67 -5.59 2.45
N ARG A 165 -3.84 -6.51 3.41
CA ARG A 165 -2.84 -7.52 3.71
C ARG A 165 -3.04 -8.72 2.81
N VAL A 166 -2.23 -8.84 1.77
CA VAL A 166 -2.33 -9.89 0.73
C VAL A 166 -2.00 -11.30 1.25
N PHE A 167 -1.31 -11.44 2.38
CA PHE A 167 -0.97 -12.73 2.95
C PHE A 167 -1.38 -12.80 4.42
N SER A 168 -2.43 -13.56 4.72
CA SER A 168 -2.58 -14.14 6.04
C SER A 168 -1.64 -15.35 6.12
N SER A 169 -0.60 -15.25 6.92
CA SER A 169 0.04 -16.47 7.41
C SER A 169 -1.01 -17.25 8.19
N VAL A 170 -1.37 -18.40 7.69
CA VAL A 170 -2.03 -19.46 8.45
C VAL A 170 -1.10 -19.93 9.55
#